data_31182fbc86f3aaba6e3f2e93ee27ee5b
#
_entry.id   31182fbc86f3aaba6e3f2e93ee27ee5b
#
_cell.length_a   1.000
_cell.length_b   1.000
_cell.length_c   1.000
_cell.angle_alpha   90.00
_cell.angle_beta   90.00
_cell.angle_gamma   90.00
#
_symmetry.space_group_name_H-M   'P 1'
#
loop_
_entity.id
_entity.type
_entity.pdbx_description
1 polymer ?
#
loop_
_entity_poly.entity_id
_entity_poly.type
_entity_poly.pdbx_seq_one_letter_code
_entity_poly.pdbx_strand_id
1 'polypeptide(L)'
;RDESESRGLGDVYKRQDLCISRPKSRLEWGIELPFDKQYVTYVWFDALINYVTAVGFNQSSENFKKWWPASYHLIGKDILTTHAVYWPTMLFSAGVSLPLSIFAHGWWLTGESKMSKSLGNVINPMDLIKDYGVDPVRYYLMREMVLGNDSSFTIESFIQRYNSDLANDFGNLLSRVTTLIKKNYDGVIPEPGDLSDLDLSIKKKGEALSKTVHQYVDDMRLNDAIEEIMQFIRGVNKYMEENAPWKMVKEDKDGAGRILYTAGEALRLGAVLLSPIMPNRTKTLLDALNVKERNFSWGILQAGTRIKSHEPLFPRIK
;
A
#
# COMPACT_ATOMS: atom_id res chain seq x y z
N ARG A 1 -1.64 -38.13 -12.48
CA ARG A 1 -2.73 -37.91 -11.49
C ARG A 1 -2.64 -36.47 -11.07
N ASP A 2 -3.72 -35.80 -11.32
CA ASP A 2 -3.85 -34.35 -11.14
C ASP A 2 -3.80 -34.02 -9.64
N GLU A 3 -2.76 -33.31 -9.20
CA GLU A 3 -2.62 -32.86 -7.80
C GLU A 3 -3.66 -31.80 -7.43
N SER A 4 -4.43 -31.30 -8.40
CA SER A 4 -5.45 -30.27 -8.19
C SER A 4 -6.73 -30.78 -7.56
N GLU A 5 -7.03 -32.07 -7.64
CA GLU A 5 -8.26 -32.67 -7.07
C GLU A 5 -8.15 -33.05 -5.60
N SER A 6 -6.96 -33.00 -4.98
CA SER A 6 -6.77 -33.43 -3.59
C SER A 6 -6.91 -32.32 -2.55
N ARG A 7 -7.28 -31.11 -2.93
CA ARG A 7 -7.35 -29.93 -2.02
C ARG A 7 -8.69 -29.75 -1.30
N GLY A 8 -9.56 -30.71 -1.40
CA GLY A 8 -10.83 -30.71 -0.69
C GLY A 8 -10.76 -31.36 0.70
N LEU A 9 -11.92 -31.63 1.29
CA LEU A 9 -12.12 -32.30 2.59
C LEU A 9 -11.31 -33.58 2.76
N GLY A 10 -10.91 -34.26 1.69
CA GLY A 10 -10.06 -35.46 1.72
C GLY A 10 -8.64 -35.22 2.30
N ASP A 11 -8.09 -34.01 2.23
CA ASP A 11 -6.78 -33.71 2.80
C ASP A 11 -6.79 -33.64 4.33
N VAL A 12 -7.91 -33.36 4.94
CA VAL A 12 -8.05 -33.33 6.41
C VAL A 12 -7.82 -34.73 6.99
N TYR A 13 -8.25 -35.76 6.29
CA TYR A 13 -8.11 -37.16 6.74
C TYR A 13 -6.75 -37.79 6.37
N LYS A 14 -5.96 -37.16 5.52
CA LYS A 14 -4.64 -37.63 5.09
C LYS A 14 -3.48 -36.91 5.76
N ARG A 15 -3.73 -35.94 6.63
CA ARG A 15 -2.67 -35.21 7.32
C ARG A 15 -1.98 -36.13 8.32
N GLN A 16 -0.71 -36.37 8.10
CA GLN A 16 0.17 -37.05 9.02
C GLN A 16 0.60 -36.09 10.12
N ASP A 17 0.97 -36.65 11.27
CA ASP A 17 1.56 -35.89 12.35
C ASP A 17 2.82 -35.15 11.86
N LEU A 18 2.96 -33.88 12.28
CA LEU A 18 4.15 -33.12 11.97
C LEU A 18 5.32 -33.63 12.79
N CYS A 19 6.37 -34.12 12.13
CA CYS A 19 7.60 -34.45 12.81
C CYS A 19 8.31 -33.16 13.26
N ILE A 20 8.33 -32.88 14.55
CA ILE A 20 8.93 -31.69 15.16
C ILE A 20 10.43 -31.80 15.44
N SER A 21 11.06 -32.93 15.07
CA SER A 21 12.47 -33.21 15.33
C SER A 21 13.25 -33.63 14.09
N ARG A 22 14.56 -33.50 14.14
CA ARG A 22 15.49 -34.01 13.13
C ARG A 22 16.67 -34.70 13.85
N PRO A 23 17.09 -35.90 13.42
CA PRO A 23 18.25 -36.55 14.00
C PRO A 23 19.52 -35.74 13.71
N LYS A 24 20.41 -35.62 14.68
CA LYS A 24 21.70 -34.92 14.52
C LYS A 24 22.57 -35.50 13.43
N SER A 25 22.41 -36.78 13.08
CA SER A 25 23.09 -37.41 11.95
C SER A 25 22.73 -36.79 10.59
N ARG A 26 21.59 -36.08 10.50
CA ARG A 26 21.14 -35.36 9.30
C ARG A 26 21.28 -33.84 9.42
N LEU A 27 21.24 -33.31 10.65
CA LEU A 27 21.33 -31.87 10.93
C LEU A 27 22.15 -31.69 12.23
N GLU A 28 23.43 -31.42 12.10
CA GLU A 28 24.37 -31.32 13.22
C GLU A 28 24.13 -30.11 14.12
N TRP A 29 23.51 -29.04 13.57
CA TRP A 29 23.21 -27.83 14.30
C TRP A 29 21.71 -27.65 14.55
N GLY A 30 21.36 -26.98 15.63
CA GLY A 30 19.97 -26.67 15.97
C GLY A 30 19.75 -26.73 17.49
N ILE A 31 18.51 -26.44 17.91
CA ILE A 31 18.10 -26.50 19.32
C ILE A 31 17.88 -27.96 19.68
N GLU A 32 18.67 -28.48 20.62
CA GLU A 32 18.50 -29.84 21.10
C GLU A 32 17.18 -30.05 21.81
N LEU A 33 16.55 -31.21 21.61
CA LEU A 33 15.36 -31.55 22.36
C LEU A 33 15.73 -31.81 23.85
N PRO A 34 14.96 -31.27 24.80
CA PRO A 34 15.27 -31.43 26.22
C PRO A 34 15.20 -32.89 26.71
N PHE A 35 14.44 -33.71 26.02
CA PHE A 35 14.22 -35.14 26.40
C PHE A 35 15.00 -36.13 25.52
N ASP A 36 15.59 -35.69 24.39
CA ASP A 36 16.43 -36.53 23.54
C ASP A 36 17.51 -35.73 22.82
N LYS A 37 18.74 -35.80 23.32
CA LYS A 37 19.92 -35.08 22.85
C LYS A 37 20.44 -35.50 21.48
N GLN A 38 19.95 -36.64 20.91
CA GLN A 38 20.32 -37.09 19.57
C GLN A 38 19.50 -36.38 18.48
N TYR A 39 18.49 -35.60 18.88
CA TYR A 39 17.64 -34.86 17.98
C TYR A 39 17.68 -33.35 18.24
N VAL A 40 17.48 -32.58 17.18
CA VAL A 40 17.30 -31.15 17.21
C VAL A 40 15.88 -30.80 16.78
N THR A 41 15.41 -29.63 17.20
CA THR A 41 14.08 -29.11 16.88
C THR A 41 13.96 -28.87 15.37
N TYR A 42 12.80 -29.21 14.81
CA TYR A 42 12.46 -28.89 13.42
C TYR A 42 12.30 -27.37 13.24
N VAL A 43 12.82 -26.86 12.14
CA VAL A 43 12.89 -25.42 11.85
C VAL A 43 11.56 -24.68 12.02
N TRP A 44 10.44 -25.25 11.62
CA TRP A 44 9.14 -24.61 11.78
C TRP A 44 8.65 -24.54 13.21
N PHE A 45 9.07 -25.46 14.06
CA PHE A 45 8.76 -25.37 15.48
C PHE A 45 9.52 -24.20 16.11
N ASP A 46 10.78 -24.00 15.77
CA ASP A 46 11.59 -22.87 16.21
C ASP A 46 11.10 -21.54 15.59
N ALA A 47 10.93 -21.51 14.26
CA ALA A 47 10.57 -20.28 13.53
C ALA A 47 9.24 -19.68 13.99
N LEU A 48 8.20 -20.49 14.27
CA LEU A 48 6.89 -20.00 14.69
C LEU A 48 6.91 -19.40 16.11
N ILE A 49 7.70 -19.96 17.01
CA ILE A 49 7.85 -19.44 18.37
C ILE A 49 8.44 -18.04 18.39
N ASN A 50 9.20 -17.65 17.35
CA ASN A 50 9.76 -16.32 17.23
C ASN A 50 8.71 -15.20 17.35
N TYR A 51 7.48 -15.41 16.87
CA TYR A 51 6.41 -14.42 17.00
C TYR A 51 6.09 -14.02 18.43
N VAL A 52 5.99 -14.99 19.33
CA VAL A 52 5.72 -14.72 20.75
C VAL A 52 6.99 -14.31 21.51
N THR A 53 8.14 -14.84 21.14
CA THR A 53 9.43 -14.49 21.72
C THR A 53 9.77 -13.01 21.49
N ALA A 54 9.56 -12.52 20.25
CA ALA A 54 9.85 -11.15 19.87
C ALA A 54 9.04 -10.12 20.67
N VAL A 55 7.83 -10.48 21.12
CA VAL A 55 6.97 -9.60 21.93
C VAL A 55 7.09 -9.86 23.44
N GLY A 56 8.05 -10.69 23.87
CA GLY A 56 8.41 -10.84 25.28
C GLY A 56 7.66 -11.93 26.04
N PHE A 57 7.19 -12.98 25.37
CA PHE A 57 6.60 -14.15 26.03
C PHE A 57 7.58 -14.71 27.08
N ASN A 58 7.06 -14.95 28.32
CA ASN A 58 7.84 -15.38 29.48
C ASN A 58 8.98 -14.44 29.94
N GLN A 59 9.18 -13.28 29.30
CA GLN A 59 10.22 -12.32 29.66
C GLN A 59 9.64 -11.01 30.20
N SER A 60 8.57 -10.49 29.57
CA SER A 60 7.91 -9.26 29.92
C SER A 60 6.41 -9.36 29.74
N SER A 61 5.68 -9.49 30.85
CA SER A 61 4.21 -9.61 30.82
C SER A 61 3.53 -8.34 30.27
N GLU A 62 4.09 -7.15 30.48
CA GLU A 62 3.54 -5.88 29.98
C GLU A 62 3.70 -5.76 28.47
N ASN A 63 4.92 -6.02 27.97
CA ASN A 63 5.19 -5.96 26.54
C ASN A 63 4.39 -7.02 25.78
N PHE A 64 4.33 -8.24 26.31
CA PHE A 64 3.53 -9.31 25.75
C PHE A 64 2.04 -8.94 25.68
N LYS A 65 1.44 -8.44 26.75
CA LYS A 65 0.03 -8.02 26.77
C LYS A 65 -0.28 -6.86 25.82
N LYS A 66 0.72 -5.99 25.56
CA LYS A 66 0.58 -4.86 24.64
C LYS A 66 0.51 -5.31 23.18
N TRP A 67 1.28 -6.33 22.79
CA TRP A 67 1.48 -6.71 21.40
C TRP A 67 0.85 -8.05 21.01
N TRP A 68 0.42 -8.83 22.00
CA TRP A 68 -0.24 -10.09 21.76
C TRP A 68 -1.67 -10.11 22.31
N PRO A 69 -2.69 -10.64 21.58
CA PRO A 69 -2.54 -11.32 20.30
C PRO A 69 -2.23 -10.36 19.14
N ALA A 70 -1.45 -10.85 18.17
CA ALA A 70 -1.16 -10.11 16.96
C ALA A 70 -2.44 -9.87 16.16
N SER A 71 -2.63 -8.66 15.61
CA SER A 71 -3.78 -8.35 14.77
C SER A 71 -3.74 -9.14 13.46
N TYR A 72 -2.56 -9.19 12.83
CA TYR A 72 -2.35 -9.90 11.58
C TYR A 72 -1.04 -10.68 11.59
N HIS A 73 -1.06 -11.91 11.04
CA HIS A 73 0.11 -12.53 10.44
C HIS A 73 0.01 -12.36 8.93
N LEU A 74 0.88 -11.53 8.35
CA LEU A 74 0.96 -11.34 6.91
C LEU A 74 2.06 -12.25 6.36
N ILE A 75 1.67 -13.22 5.54
CA ILE A 75 2.55 -14.32 5.10
C ILE A 75 2.38 -14.59 3.60
N GLY A 76 3.34 -15.30 3.00
CA GLY A 76 3.17 -15.89 1.68
C GLY A 76 2.25 -17.11 1.71
N LYS A 77 1.51 -17.35 0.63
CA LYS A 77 0.55 -18.48 0.55
C LYS A 77 1.23 -19.85 0.66
N ASP A 78 2.51 -19.95 0.35
CA ASP A 78 3.31 -21.19 0.43
C ASP A 78 3.50 -21.70 1.87
N ILE A 79 3.39 -20.83 2.86
CA ILE A 79 3.51 -21.16 4.28
C ILE A 79 2.18 -21.09 5.03
N LEU A 80 1.05 -21.03 4.30
CA LEU A 80 -0.28 -20.91 4.90
C LEU A 80 -0.59 -22.09 5.84
N THR A 81 -0.33 -23.34 5.43
CA THR A 81 -0.60 -24.50 6.27
C THR A 81 0.16 -24.44 7.60
N THR A 82 1.40 -23.97 7.55
CA THR A 82 2.25 -23.82 8.75
C THR A 82 1.65 -22.82 9.74
N HIS A 83 1.11 -21.71 9.26
CA HIS A 83 0.55 -20.65 10.10
C HIS A 83 -0.93 -20.86 10.48
N ALA A 84 -1.71 -21.52 9.62
CA ALA A 84 -3.13 -21.71 9.86
C ALA A 84 -3.47 -23.04 10.56
N VAL A 85 -2.54 -23.98 10.59
CA VAL A 85 -2.76 -25.29 11.24
C VAL A 85 -1.76 -25.52 12.37
N TYR A 86 -0.46 -25.53 12.07
CA TYR A 86 0.55 -25.88 13.08
C TYR A 86 0.71 -24.81 14.14
N TRP A 87 0.76 -23.55 13.75
CA TRP A 87 0.92 -22.44 14.69
C TRP A 87 -0.23 -22.34 15.71
N PRO A 88 -1.51 -22.37 15.33
CA PRO A 88 -2.61 -22.44 16.29
C PRO A 88 -2.50 -23.63 17.25
N THR A 89 -2.14 -24.81 16.74
CA THR A 89 -1.99 -26.02 17.57
C THR A 89 -0.88 -25.83 18.62
N MET A 90 0.23 -25.22 18.25
CA MET A 90 1.32 -24.90 19.18
C MET A 90 0.87 -23.90 20.26
N LEU A 91 0.17 -22.84 19.85
CA LEU A 91 -0.35 -21.82 20.77
C LEU A 91 -1.38 -22.44 21.76
N PHE A 92 -2.29 -23.26 21.29
CA PHE A 92 -3.21 -23.99 22.17
C PHE A 92 -2.49 -24.88 23.17
N SER A 93 -1.47 -25.61 22.72
CA SER A 93 -0.66 -26.45 23.61
C SER A 93 0.09 -25.64 24.68
N ALA A 94 0.50 -24.42 24.35
CA ALA A 94 1.18 -23.50 25.25
C ALA A 94 0.23 -22.65 26.12
N GLY A 95 -1.09 -22.76 25.96
CA GLY A 95 -2.07 -21.92 26.65
C GLY A 95 -2.05 -20.45 26.23
N VAL A 96 -1.59 -20.16 25.01
CA VAL A 96 -1.45 -18.81 24.46
C VAL A 96 -2.59 -18.49 23.51
N SER A 97 -3.12 -17.26 23.58
CA SER A 97 -4.18 -16.79 22.68
C SER A 97 -3.74 -16.84 21.23
N LEU A 98 -4.69 -17.09 20.31
CA LEU A 98 -4.44 -17.08 18.87
C LEU A 98 -4.28 -15.66 18.34
N PRO A 99 -3.55 -15.44 17.22
CA PRO A 99 -3.59 -14.18 16.48
C PRO A 99 -5.01 -13.93 15.96
N LEU A 100 -5.36 -12.65 15.75
CA LEU A 100 -6.71 -12.28 15.30
C LEU A 100 -6.97 -12.67 13.85
N SER A 101 -5.94 -12.57 13.00
CA SER A 101 -6.05 -12.90 11.57
C SER A 101 -4.73 -13.43 11.01
N ILE A 102 -4.86 -14.31 10.00
CA ILE A 102 -3.76 -14.76 9.16
C ILE A 102 -4.11 -14.36 7.73
N PHE A 103 -3.24 -13.57 7.10
CA PHE A 103 -3.44 -13.07 5.77
C PHE A 103 -2.33 -13.58 4.84
N ALA A 104 -2.70 -14.41 3.86
CA ALA A 104 -1.75 -15.00 2.92
C ALA A 104 -1.80 -14.28 1.57
N HIS A 105 -0.69 -13.65 1.18
CA HIS A 105 -0.55 -13.04 -0.15
C HIS A 105 -0.10 -14.06 -1.19
N GLY A 106 -0.42 -13.79 -2.47
CA GLY A 106 0.02 -14.58 -3.61
C GLY A 106 1.49 -14.34 -3.99
N TRP A 107 1.91 -14.95 -5.07
CA TRP A 107 3.25 -14.76 -5.62
C TRP A 107 3.30 -13.66 -6.66
N TRP A 108 4.47 -13.05 -6.79
CA TRP A 108 4.85 -12.29 -7.96
C TRP A 108 5.42 -13.22 -9.01
N LEU A 109 4.81 -13.22 -10.18
CA LEU A 109 5.22 -14.04 -11.34
C LEU A 109 5.92 -13.15 -12.37
N THR A 110 6.79 -13.73 -13.20
CA THR A 110 7.28 -13.13 -14.44
C THR A 110 6.65 -13.88 -15.60
N GLY A 111 5.72 -13.24 -16.30
CA GLY A 111 4.82 -13.94 -17.20
C GLY A 111 3.93 -14.94 -16.45
N GLU A 112 3.92 -16.19 -16.88
CA GLU A 112 3.18 -17.28 -16.23
C GLU A 112 4.03 -18.08 -15.22
N SER A 113 5.31 -17.74 -15.08
CA SER A 113 6.27 -18.51 -14.29
C SER A 113 6.60 -17.83 -12.97
N LYS A 114 6.73 -18.62 -11.90
CA LYS A 114 7.27 -18.14 -10.62
C LYS A 114 8.68 -17.62 -10.82
N MET A 115 9.01 -16.46 -10.22
CA MET A 115 10.37 -15.94 -10.20
C MET A 115 11.31 -16.94 -9.52
N SER A 116 12.38 -17.30 -10.19
CA SER A 116 13.38 -18.25 -9.67
C SER A 116 14.78 -17.83 -10.09
N LYS A 117 15.72 -17.88 -9.13
CA LYS A 117 17.14 -17.60 -9.42
C LYS A 117 17.72 -18.55 -10.46
N SER A 118 17.29 -19.82 -10.46
CA SER A 118 17.73 -20.82 -11.43
C SER A 118 17.24 -20.56 -12.85
N LEU A 119 16.11 -19.88 -13.01
CA LEU A 119 15.56 -19.49 -14.32
C LEU A 119 16.07 -18.13 -14.79
N GLY A 120 16.78 -17.38 -13.95
CA GLY A 120 17.30 -16.06 -14.30
C GLY A 120 16.22 -14.99 -14.54
N ASN A 121 14.97 -15.26 -14.16
CA ASN A 121 13.82 -14.38 -14.40
C ASN A 121 13.45 -13.54 -13.17
N VAL A 122 14.35 -13.43 -12.19
CA VAL A 122 14.11 -12.63 -10.98
C VAL A 122 14.32 -11.16 -11.29
N ILE A 123 13.30 -10.36 -11.04
CA ILE A 123 13.39 -8.90 -11.08
C ILE A 123 13.92 -8.42 -9.73
N ASN A 124 15.07 -7.73 -9.77
CA ASN A 124 15.63 -7.15 -8.55
C ASN A 124 14.96 -5.80 -8.24
N PRO A 125 14.23 -5.69 -7.11
CA PRO A 125 13.56 -4.44 -6.77
C PRO A 125 14.53 -3.28 -6.53
N MET A 126 15.79 -3.55 -6.18
CA MET A 126 16.79 -2.50 -5.96
C MET A 126 17.18 -1.80 -7.27
N ASP A 127 17.20 -2.53 -8.39
CA ASP A 127 17.48 -1.93 -9.70
C ASP A 127 16.31 -1.03 -10.13
N LEU A 128 15.06 -1.48 -9.93
CA LEU A 128 13.89 -0.65 -10.16
C LEU A 128 13.89 0.63 -9.29
N ILE A 129 14.25 0.50 -8.03
CA ILE A 129 14.34 1.64 -7.10
C ILE A 129 15.41 2.63 -7.55
N LYS A 130 16.54 2.14 -8.03
CA LYS A 130 17.62 2.97 -8.57
C LYS A 130 17.17 3.75 -9.81
N ASP A 131 16.45 3.12 -10.72
CA ASP A 131 16.07 3.71 -11.99
C ASP A 131 14.83 4.61 -11.88
N TYR A 132 13.85 4.25 -11.06
CA TYR A 132 12.54 4.91 -11.00
C TYR A 132 12.23 5.56 -9.64
N GLY A 133 13.01 5.29 -8.61
CA GLY A 133 12.77 5.71 -7.24
C GLY A 133 11.87 4.75 -6.45
N VAL A 134 11.93 4.86 -5.14
CA VAL A 134 11.24 3.94 -4.21
C VAL A 134 9.71 4.08 -4.27
N ASP A 135 9.18 5.29 -4.36
CA ASP A 135 7.73 5.54 -4.28
C ASP A 135 6.94 4.94 -5.46
N PRO A 136 7.38 5.08 -6.74
CA PRO A 136 6.72 4.41 -7.85
C PRO A 136 6.73 2.89 -7.76
N VAL A 137 7.82 2.31 -7.28
CA VAL A 137 7.92 0.85 -7.10
C VAL A 137 6.94 0.37 -6.03
N ARG A 138 6.88 1.07 -4.89
CA ARG A 138 5.89 0.78 -3.83
C ARG A 138 4.46 0.93 -4.33
N TYR A 139 4.18 2.01 -5.07
CA TYR A 139 2.87 2.26 -5.66
C TYR A 139 2.46 1.10 -6.58
N TYR A 140 3.32 0.70 -7.51
CA TYR A 140 3.03 -0.39 -8.43
C TYR A 140 2.73 -1.70 -7.71
N LEU A 141 3.59 -2.10 -6.77
CA LEU A 141 3.41 -3.35 -6.03
C LEU A 141 2.10 -3.39 -5.26
N MET A 142 1.73 -2.29 -4.59
CA MET A 142 0.48 -2.21 -3.83
C MET A 142 -0.75 -2.06 -4.72
N ARG A 143 -0.61 -1.44 -5.89
CA ARG A 143 -1.69 -1.16 -6.82
C ARG A 143 -2.07 -2.37 -7.67
N GLU A 144 -1.06 -3.15 -8.08
CA GLU A 144 -1.25 -4.25 -9.03
C GLU A 144 -1.61 -5.57 -8.35
N MET A 145 -1.16 -5.78 -7.11
CA MET A 145 -1.46 -7.01 -6.39
C MET A 145 -2.83 -6.95 -5.73
N VAL A 146 -3.73 -7.82 -6.16
CA VAL A 146 -4.92 -8.18 -5.38
C VAL A 146 -4.49 -9.20 -4.34
N LEU A 147 -4.47 -8.79 -3.06
CA LEU A 147 -4.03 -9.66 -1.97
C LEU A 147 -4.80 -10.98 -1.96
N GLY A 148 -4.08 -12.10 -1.78
CA GLY A 148 -4.62 -13.46 -1.90
C GLY A 148 -4.44 -14.09 -3.28
N ASN A 149 -4.28 -13.31 -4.33
CA ASN A 149 -4.06 -13.77 -5.70
C ASN A 149 -2.61 -13.62 -6.12
N ASP A 150 -2.19 -14.41 -7.13
CA ASP A 150 -0.92 -14.19 -7.81
C ASP A 150 -1.02 -12.98 -8.74
N SER A 151 0.09 -12.27 -8.89
CA SER A 151 0.20 -11.13 -9.80
C SER A 151 1.42 -11.26 -10.69
N SER A 152 1.30 -10.81 -11.93
CA SER A 152 2.42 -10.80 -12.87
C SER A 152 3.11 -9.44 -12.86
N PHE A 153 4.44 -9.45 -12.85
CA PHE A 153 5.26 -8.25 -13.01
C PHE A 153 5.93 -8.27 -14.38
N THR A 154 5.77 -7.18 -15.13
CA THR A 154 6.60 -6.88 -16.30
C THR A 154 7.04 -5.42 -16.25
N ILE A 155 8.17 -5.11 -16.88
CA ILE A 155 8.66 -3.72 -16.96
C ILE A 155 7.68 -2.85 -17.76
N GLU A 156 7.08 -3.40 -18.81
CA GLU A 156 6.10 -2.73 -19.64
C GLU A 156 4.85 -2.34 -18.83
N SER A 157 4.32 -3.25 -18.02
CA SER A 157 3.17 -2.97 -17.15
C SER A 157 3.51 -1.94 -16.09
N PHE A 158 4.72 -1.99 -15.53
CA PHE A 158 5.22 -0.99 -14.59
C PHE A 158 5.29 0.41 -15.24
N ILE A 159 5.92 0.53 -16.42
CA ILE A 159 6.03 1.80 -17.14
C ILE A 159 4.64 2.32 -17.54
N GLN A 160 3.76 1.46 -18.03
CA GLN A 160 2.40 1.84 -18.38
C GLN A 160 1.65 2.41 -17.16
N ARG A 161 1.69 1.73 -16.02
CA ARG A 161 1.06 2.17 -14.77
C ARG A 161 1.66 3.47 -14.26
N TYR A 162 2.99 3.57 -14.25
CA TYR A 162 3.69 4.79 -13.89
C TYR A 162 3.25 5.99 -14.73
N ASN A 163 3.23 5.82 -16.07
CA ASN A 163 2.87 6.91 -16.96
C ASN A 163 1.38 7.29 -16.87
N SER A 164 0.47 6.31 -16.75
CA SER A 164 -0.96 6.59 -16.67
C SER A 164 -1.33 7.23 -15.33
N ASP A 165 -1.07 6.54 -14.24
CA ASP A 165 -1.58 6.94 -12.94
C ASP A 165 -0.74 8.06 -12.30
N LEU A 166 0.59 7.91 -12.33
CA LEU A 166 1.47 8.83 -11.61
C LEU A 166 1.84 10.06 -12.44
N ALA A 167 2.30 9.88 -13.68
CA ALA A 167 2.72 11.02 -14.50
C ALA A 167 1.51 11.79 -15.06
N ASN A 168 0.56 11.10 -15.71
CA ASN A 168 -0.56 11.76 -16.41
C ASN A 168 -1.67 12.20 -15.46
N ASP A 169 -2.06 11.35 -14.48
CA ASP A 169 -3.17 11.72 -13.59
C ASP A 169 -2.70 12.57 -12.42
N PHE A 170 -1.83 12.05 -11.57
CA PHE A 170 -1.48 12.69 -10.31
C PHE A 170 -0.46 13.83 -10.47
N GLY A 171 0.64 13.58 -11.19
CA GLY A 171 1.71 14.56 -11.40
C GLY A 171 1.30 15.72 -12.29
N ASN A 172 0.56 15.42 -13.39
CA ASN A 172 0.08 16.45 -14.30
C ASN A 172 -0.97 17.36 -13.63
N LEU A 173 -1.84 16.83 -12.79
CA LEU A 173 -2.81 17.64 -12.05
C LEU A 173 -2.10 18.65 -11.15
N LEU A 174 -1.09 18.23 -10.39
CA LEU A 174 -0.27 19.14 -9.59
C LEU A 174 0.37 20.23 -10.46
N SER A 175 1.00 19.84 -11.57
CA SER A 175 1.67 20.78 -12.48
C SER A 175 0.70 21.80 -13.06
N ARG A 176 -0.51 21.38 -13.45
CA ARG A 176 -1.55 22.27 -13.98
C ARG A 176 -2.04 23.26 -12.93
N VAL A 177 -2.39 22.78 -11.74
CA VAL A 177 -2.87 23.62 -10.63
C VAL A 177 -1.80 24.65 -10.26
N THR A 178 -0.57 24.22 -9.98
CA THR A 178 0.50 25.11 -9.53
C THR A 178 0.94 26.09 -10.63
N THR A 179 0.97 25.67 -11.90
CA THR A 179 1.30 26.56 -13.02
C THR A 179 0.25 27.67 -13.18
N LEU A 180 -1.03 27.34 -13.10
CA LEU A 180 -2.11 28.33 -13.20
C LEU A 180 -2.13 29.28 -12.01
N ILE A 181 -1.91 28.78 -10.80
CA ILE A 181 -1.79 29.62 -9.60
C ILE A 181 -0.58 30.55 -9.73
N LYS A 182 0.58 30.03 -10.15
CA LYS A 182 1.78 30.84 -10.35
C LYS A 182 1.58 31.94 -11.40
N LYS A 183 0.94 31.60 -12.51
CA LYS A 183 0.77 32.52 -13.64
C LYS A 183 -0.28 33.61 -13.39
N ASN A 184 -1.38 33.28 -12.73
CA ASN A 184 -2.55 34.17 -12.68
C ASN A 184 -2.84 34.74 -11.29
N TYR A 185 -2.23 34.18 -10.24
CA TYR A 185 -2.43 34.58 -8.84
C TYR A 185 -1.11 34.82 -8.11
N ASP A 186 -0.03 35.17 -8.84
CA ASP A 186 1.29 35.46 -8.27
C ASP A 186 1.84 34.36 -7.35
N GLY A 187 1.43 33.12 -7.59
CA GLY A 187 1.80 31.96 -6.77
C GLY A 187 1.08 31.89 -5.44
N VAL A 188 0.06 32.70 -5.21
CA VAL A 188 -0.78 32.67 -3.99
C VAL A 188 -2.01 31.81 -4.24
N ILE A 189 -2.29 30.88 -3.33
CA ILE A 189 -3.47 30.01 -3.40
C ILE A 189 -4.72 30.90 -3.30
N PRO A 190 -5.62 30.88 -4.29
CA PRO A 190 -6.82 31.72 -4.29
C PRO A 190 -7.83 31.31 -3.22
N GLU A 191 -8.74 32.22 -2.90
CA GLU A 191 -9.84 31.95 -1.97
C GLU A 191 -10.86 30.95 -2.59
N PRO A 192 -11.51 30.09 -1.78
CA PRO A 192 -12.52 29.17 -2.27
C PRO A 192 -13.80 29.85 -2.77
N GLY A 193 -14.14 31.04 -2.25
CA GLY A 193 -15.38 31.75 -2.60
C GLY A 193 -16.63 30.92 -2.36
N ASP A 194 -17.74 31.31 -3.00
CA ASP A 194 -18.99 30.57 -2.97
C ASP A 194 -18.91 29.36 -3.93
N LEU A 195 -19.06 28.16 -3.39
CA LEU A 195 -18.90 26.91 -4.14
C LEU A 195 -20.09 26.68 -5.09
N SER A 196 -19.80 26.35 -6.33
CA SER A 196 -20.81 25.88 -7.31
C SER A 196 -21.21 24.43 -7.00
N ASP A 197 -22.28 23.96 -7.67
CA ASP A 197 -22.73 22.55 -7.55
C ASP A 197 -21.62 21.54 -7.92
N LEU A 198 -20.78 21.87 -8.89
CA LEU A 198 -19.65 21.02 -9.29
C LEU A 198 -18.56 21.00 -8.22
N ASP A 199 -18.24 22.14 -7.60
CA ASP A 199 -17.29 22.23 -6.49
C ASP A 199 -17.81 21.43 -5.28
N LEU A 200 -19.10 21.58 -4.96
CA LEU A 200 -19.77 20.82 -3.91
C LEU A 200 -19.76 19.32 -4.17
N SER A 201 -19.90 18.91 -5.42
CA SER A 201 -19.78 17.48 -5.81
C SER A 201 -18.38 16.93 -5.54
N ILE A 202 -17.32 17.66 -5.90
CA ILE A 202 -15.92 17.26 -5.62
C ILE A 202 -15.68 17.22 -4.11
N LYS A 203 -16.12 18.26 -3.37
CA LYS A 203 -16.02 18.31 -1.91
C LYS A 203 -16.68 17.09 -1.26
N LYS A 204 -17.93 16.79 -1.61
CA LYS A 204 -18.69 15.65 -1.06
C LYS A 204 -17.98 14.32 -1.32
N LYS A 205 -17.43 14.12 -2.52
CA LYS A 205 -16.64 12.94 -2.85
C LYS A 205 -15.36 12.87 -2.01
N GLY A 206 -14.65 13.99 -1.85
CA GLY A 206 -13.44 14.07 -1.02
C GLY A 206 -13.72 13.76 0.46
N GLU A 207 -14.80 14.29 1.02
CA GLU A 207 -15.22 14.01 2.41
C GLU A 207 -15.57 12.55 2.64
N ALA A 208 -16.15 11.86 1.65
CA ALA A 208 -16.48 10.45 1.72
C ALA A 208 -15.24 9.55 1.51
N LEU A 209 -14.26 10.02 0.73
CA LEU A 209 -13.10 9.24 0.28
C LEU A 209 -12.29 8.64 1.43
N SER A 210 -12.02 9.44 2.47
CA SER A 210 -11.25 8.98 3.62
C SER A 210 -11.88 7.76 4.29
N LYS A 211 -13.20 7.79 4.50
CA LYS A 211 -13.93 6.67 5.10
C LYS A 211 -13.86 5.41 4.23
N THR A 212 -14.08 5.57 2.92
CA THR A 212 -14.04 4.44 1.97
C THR A 212 -12.64 3.82 1.91
N VAL A 213 -11.60 4.67 1.86
CA VAL A 213 -10.21 4.20 1.85
C VAL A 213 -9.86 3.45 3.13
N HIS A 214 -10.24 3.96 4.30
CA HIS A 214 -10.01 3.26 5.57
C HIS A 214 -10.71 1.89 5.60
N GLN A 215 -11.96 1.82 5.14
CA GLN A 215 -12.67 0.54 5.05
C GLN A 215 -11.94 -0.47 4.17
N TYR A 216 -11.47 -0.07 2.99
CA TYR A 216 -10.68 -0.95 2.13
C TYR A 216 -9.36 -1.40 2.77
N VAL A 217 -8.69 -0.51 3.53
CA VAL A 217 -7.47 -0.86 4.25
C VAL A 217 -7.75 -1.86 5.37
N ASP A 218 -8.82 -1.65 6.15
CA ASP A 218 -9.24 -2.57 7.22
C ASP A 218 -9.61 -3.95 6.67
N ASP A 219 -10.20 -3.99 5.47
CA ASP A 219 -10.53 -5.21 4.73
C ASP A 219 -9.32 -5.83 4.00
N MET A 220 -8.11 -5.26 4.15
CA MET A 220 -6.88 -5.66 3.44
C MET A 220 -6.98 -5.57 1.90
N ARG A 221 -7.85 -4.73 1.37
CA ARG A 221 -8.07 -4.46 -0.06
C ARG A 221 -7.27 -3.24 -0.51
N LEU A 222 -5.96 -3.32 -0.38
CA LEU A 222 -5.06 -2.18 -0.60
C LEU A 222 -5.07 -1.66 -2.05
N ASN A 223 -5.20 -2.55 -3.03
CA ASN A 223 -5.36 -2.20 -4.44
C ASN A 223 -6.62 -1.37 -4.69
N ASP A 224 -7.74 -1.72 -4.03
CA ASP A 224 -9.01 -1.00 -4.16
C ASP A 224 -8.95 0.37 -3.45
N ALA A 225 -8.29 0.44 -2.30
CA ALA A 225 -8.04 1.71 -1.61
C ALA A 225 -7.28 2.69 -2.52
N ILE A 226 -6.23 2.22 -3.20
CA ILE A 226 -5.45 3.04 -4.14
C ILE A 226 -6.30 3.41 -5.36
N GLU A 227 -7.05 2.46 -5.93
CA GLU A 227 -7.92 2.73 -7.09
C GLU A 227 -8.95 3.80 -6.77
N GLU A 228 -9.59 3.75 -5.60
CA GLU A 228 -10.56 4.75 -5.17
C GLU A 228 -9.95 6.17 -5.10
N ILE A 229 -8.74 6.28 -4.55
CA ILE A 229 -8.01 7.55 -4.53
C ILE A 229 -7.71 8.02 -5.96
N MET A 230 -7.26 7.12 -6.85
CA MET A 230 -6.93 7.47 -8.21
C MET A 230 -8.18 7.82 -9.05
N GLN A 231 -9.32 7.17 -8.81
CA GLN A 231 -10.59 7.55 -9.43
C GLN A 231 -11.02 8.96 -9.00
N PHE A 232 -10.85 9.29 -7.73
CA PHE A 232 -11.09 10.65 -7.25
C PHE A 232 -10.18 11.66 -7.96
N ILE A 233 -8.88 11.40 -8.09
CA ILE A 233 -7.93 12.26 -8.81
C ILE A 233 -8.31 12.40 -10.30
N ARG A 234 -8.69 11.32 -10.97
CA ARG A 234 -9.21 11.37 -12.36
C ARG A 234 -10.49 12.21 -12.47
N GLY A 235 -11.37 12.08 -11.47
CA GLY A 235 -12.56 12.94 -11.35
C GLY A 235 -12.22 14.42 -11.24
N VAL A 236 -11.17 14.78 -10.51
CA VAL A 236 -10.68 16.16 -10.41
C VAL A 236 -10.03 16.64 -11.71
N ASN A 237 -9.30 15.78 -12.43
CA ASN A 237 -8.79 16.10 -13.76
C ASN A 237 -9.95 16.43 -14.73
N LYS A 238 -11.00 15.61 -14.72
CA LYS A 238 -12.20 15.84 -15.53
C LYS A 238 -12.89 17.15 -15.14
N TYR A 239 -13.06 17.41 -13.85
CA TYR A 239 -13.59 18.68 -13.34
C TYR A 239 -12.78 19.90 -13.82
N MET A 240 -11.44 19.82 -13.82
CA MET A 240 -10.56 20.85 -14.37
C MET A 240 -10.75 21.06 -15.89
N GLU A 241 -10.98 19.98 -16.65
CA GLU A 241 -11.25 20.08 -18.10
C GLU A 241 -12.61 20.73 -18.40
N GLU A 242 -13.65 20.31 -17.70
CA GLU A 242 -15.02 20.81 -17.90
C GLU A 242 -15.15 22.29 -17.56
N ASN A 243 -14.47 22.75 -16.51
CA ASN A 243 -14.52 24.15 -16.08
C ASN A 243 -13.47 25.03 -16.76
N ALA A 244 -12.46 24.45 -17.40
CA ALA A 244 -11.40 25.13 -18.14
C ALA A 244 -10.88 26.44 -17.49
N PRO A 245 -10.35 26.42 -16.22
CA PRO A 245 -9.95 27.63 -15.50
C PRO A 245 -8.91 28.48 -16.23
N TRP A 246 -8.11 27.89 -17.14
CA TRP A 246 -7.17 28.60 -18.00
C TRP A 246 -7.84 29.51 -19.05
N LYS A 247 -9.11 29.27 -19.37
CA LYS A 247 -9.94 30.13 -20.22
C LYS A 247 -10.71 31.12 -19.34
N MET A 248 -11.38 30.59 -18.31
CA MET A 248 -12.23 31.35 -17.38
C MET A 248 -11.50 32.51 -16.73
N VAL A 249 -10.22 32.37 -16.37
CA VAL A 249 -9.43 33.41 -15.66
C VAL A 249 -9.41 34.77 -16.37
N LYS A 250 -9.74 34.84 -17.67
CA LYS A 250 -9.77 36.08 -18.43
C LYS A 250 -11.08 36.88 -18.22
N GLU A 251 -12.15 36.18 -17.87
CA GLU A 251 -13.50 36.73 -17.78
C GLU A 251 -13.98 36.74 -16.33
N ASP A 252 -13.69 35.66 -15.59
CA ASP A 252 -14.03 35.47 -14.19
C ASP A 252 -12.82 34.90 -13.43
N LYS A 253 -12.02 35.82 -12.87
CA LYS A 253 -10.81 35.47 -12.13
C LYS A 253 -11.14 34.77 -10.80
N ASP A 254 -12.21 35.17 -10.12
CA ASP A 254 -12.62 34.60 -8.84
C ASP A 254 -13.17 33.18 -9.02
N GLY A 255 -14.01 32.96 -10.04
CA GLY A 255 -14.48 31.64 -10.41
C GLY A 255 -13.35 30.68 -10.79
N ALA A 256 -12.36 31.15 -11.58
CA ALA A 256 -11.18 30.35 -11.89
C ALA A 256 -10.35 30.05 -10.63
N GLY A 257 -10.24 31.00 -9.71
CA GLY A 257 -9.57 30.84 -8.42
C GLY A 257 -10.22 29.74 -7.56
N ARG A 258 -11.54 29.77 -7.45
CA ARG A 258 -12.34 28.76 -6.76
C ARG A 258 -12.07 27.35 -7.30
N ILE A 259 -12.04 27.20 -8.63
CA ILE A 259 -11.74 25.91 -9.27
C ILE A 259 -10.33 25.42 -8.91
N LEU A 260 -9.35 26.29 -8.93
CA LEU A 260 -7.95 25.98 -8.59
C LEU A 260 -7.79 25.63 -7.11
N TYR A 261 -8.52 26.32 -6.22
CA TYR A 261 -8.56 25.99 -4.79
C TYR A 261 -9.14 24.58 -4.59
N THR A 262 -10.31 24.30 -5.19
CA THR A 262 -10.98 22.99 -5.09
C THR A 262 -10.09 21.85 -5.59
N ALA A 263 -9.43 22.04 -6.74
CA ALA A 263 -8.48 21.06 -7.28
C ALA A 263 -7.23 20.90 -6.41
N GLY A 264 -6.72 21.99 -5.84
CA GLY A 264 -5.59 21.98 -4.91
C GLY A 264 -5.90 21.24 -3.61
N GLU A 265 -7.10 21.47 -3.06
CA GLU A 265 -7.55 20.76 -1.85
C GLU A 265 -7.77 19.27 -2.11
N ALA A 266 -8.34 18.91 -3.25
CA ALA A 266 -8.49 17.52 -3.66
C ALA A 266 -7.13 16.81 -3.83
N LEU A 267 -6.15 17.49 -4.43
CA LEU A 267 -4.77 17.00 -4.54
C LEU A 267 -4.14 16.77 -3.16
N ARG A 268 -4.31 17.74 -2.24
CA ARG A 268 -3.83 17.63 -0.87
C ARG A 268 -4.39 16.38 -0.21
N LEU A 269 -5.69 16.17 -0.29
CA LEU A 269 -6.38 15.02 0.31
C LEU A 269 -5.87 13.70 -0.29
N GLY A 270 -5.78 13.62 -1.62
CA GLY A 270 -5.23 12.44 -2.31
C GLY A 270 -3.79 12.16 -1.91
N ALA A 271 -2.95 13.20 -1.76
CA ALA A 271 -1.57 13.05 -1.30
C ALA A 271 -1.47 12.56 0.15
N VAL A 272 -2.34 13.05 1.05
CA VAL A 272 -2.37 12.57 2.44
C VAL A 272 -2.77 11.09 2.49
N LEU A 273 -3.77 10.68 1.73
CA LEU A 273 -4.23 9.28 1.67
C LEU A 273 -3.18 8.34 1.01
N LEU A 274 -2.43 8.82 0.01
CA LEU A 274 -1.35 8.05 -0.62
C LEU A 274 -0.02 8.09 0.16
N SER A 275 0.10 8.90 1.22
CA SER A 275 1.37 9.07 1.92
C SER A 275 1.94 7.80 2.56
N PRO A 276 1.17 6.81 3.03
CA PRO A 276 1.72 5.54 3.51
C PRO A 276 2.39 4.73 2.40
N ILE A 277 1.99 4.94 1.15
CA ILE A 277 2.47 4.19 -0.02
C ILE A 277 3.64 4.93 -0.67
N MET A 278 3.50 6.24 -0.90
CA MET A 278 4.48 7.10 -1.57
C MET A 278 4.94 8.27 -0.68
N PRO A 279 5.63 8.00 0.45
CA PRO A 279 5.92 9.03 1.46
C PRO A 279 6.73 10.22 0.95
N ASN A 280 7.69 10.00 0.03
CA ASN A 280 8.57 11.06 -0.46
C ASN A 280 7.86 11.95 -1.49
N ARG A 281 7.18 11.36 -2.46
CA ARG A 281 6.50 12.11 -3.54
C ARG A 281 5.28 12.85 -3.02
N THR A 282 4.52 12.26 -2.11
CA THR A 282 3.40 12.95 -1.47
C THR A 282 3.88 14.08 -0.57
N LYS A 283 5.00 13.91 0.14
CA LYS A 283 5.64 15.01 0.88
C LYS A 283 6.02 16.16 -0.06
N THR A 284 6.64 15.87 -1.20
CA THR A 284 6.99 16.89 -2.20
C THR A 284 5.75 17.65 -2.69
N LEU A 285 4.64 16.95 -2.95
CA LEU A 285 3.38 17.58 -3.35
C LEU A 285 2.82 18.48 -2.25
N LEU A 286 2.76 17.99 -1.02
CA LEU A 286 2.26 18.76 0.12
C LEU A 286 3.15 19.98 0.41
N ASP A 287 4.45 19.85 0.29
CA ASP A 287 5.41 20.96 0.42
C ASP A 287 5.20 21.99 -0.70
N ALA A 288 4.93 21.56 -1.95
CA ALA A 288 4.63 22.46 -3.07
C ALA A 288 3.36 23.29 -2.82
N LEU A 289 2.33 22.69 -2.23
CA LEU A 289 1.09 23.37 -1.82
C LEU A 289 1.23 24.10 -0.47
N ASN A 290 2.43 24.12 0.14
CA ASN A 290 2.73 24.71 1.45
C ASN A 290 1.82 24.18 2.60
N VAL A 291 1.43 22.92 2.53
CA VAL A 291 0.60 22.24 3.52
C VAL A 291 1.46 21.77 4.70
N LYS A 292 1.11 22.17 5.91
CA LYS A 292 1.81 21.78 7.14
C LYS A 292 1.12 20.60 7.85
N GLU A 293 -0.20 20.55 7.77
CA GLU A 293 -1.02 19.59 8.50
C GLU A 293 -1.49 18.45 7.60
N ARG A 294 -1.25 17.20 8.05
CA ARG A 294 -1.71 15.98 7.37
C ARG A 294 -3.03 15.52 7.99
N ASN A 295 -4.11 16.14 7.57
CA ASN A 295 -5.44 15.86 8.03
C ASN A 295 -6.31 15.32 6.88
N PHE A 296 -7.25 14.44 7.17
CA PHE A 296 -8.18 13.85 6.19
C PHE A 296 -9.44 14.69 5.95
N SER A 297 -9.65 15.78 6.71
CA SER A 297 -10.78 16.67 6.52
C SER A 297 -10.63 17.52 5.27
N TRP A 298 -11.74 17.94 4.70
CA TRP A 298 -11.76 18.93 3.61
C TRP A 298 -11.59 20.34 4.15
N GLY A 299 -10.97 21.24 3.36
CA GLY A 299 -10.81 22.66 3.70
C GLY A 299 -9.58 22.96 4.54
N ILE A 300 -8.56 22.13 4.49
CA ILE A 300 -7.27 22.32 5.18
C ILE A 300 -6.26 23.14 4.36
N LEU A 301 -6.40 23.15 3.03
CA LEU A 301 -5.57 23.97 2.18
C LEU A 301 -5.79 25.46 2.51
N GLN A 302 -4.74 26.15 2.90
CA GLN A 302 -4.85 27.55 3.32
C GLN A 302 -4.77 28.49 2.12
N ALA A 303 -5.88 29.15 1.80
CA ALA A 303 -5.91 30.28 0.88
C ALA A 303 -5.01 31.43 1.37
N GLY A 304 -4.55 32.28 0.48
CA GLY A 304 -3.61 33.37 0.79
C GLY A 304 -2.17 32.93 1.01
N THR A 305 -1.89 31.61 1.10
CA THR A 305 -0.51 31.12 1.22
C THR A 305 0.17 30.97 -0.15
N ARG A 306 1.49 31.14 -0.19
CA ARG A 306 2.26 31.00 -1.43
C ARG A 306 2.69 29.56 -1.67
N ILE A 307 2.43 29.05 -2.87
CA ILE A 307 2.97 27.75 -3.32
C ILE A 307 4.49 27.82 -3.45
N LYS A 308 5.15 26.66 -3.28
CA LYS A 308 6.60 26.54 -3.48
C LYS A 308 6.94 26.01 -4.85
N SER A 309 8.15 26.32 -5.33
CA SER A 309 8.68 25.73 -6.56
C SER A 309 8.93 24.24 -6.36
N HIS A 310 8.66 23.46 -7.38
CA HIS A 310 8.91 22.03 -7.41
C HIS A 310 9.25 21.58 -8.82
N GLU A 311 10.04 20.51 -8.93
CA GLU A 311 10.25 19.77 -10.16
C GLU A 311 9.00 18.91 -10.49
N PRO A 312 8.87 18.42 -11.74
CA PRO A 312 7.82 17.49 -12.09
C PRO A 312 7.79 16.31 -11.11
N LEU A 313 6.63 16.07 -10.50
CA LEU A 313 6.49 15.06 -9.44
C LEU A 313 6.84 13.67 -9.97
N PHE A 314 6.39 13.35 -11.17
CA PHE A 314 6.67 12.12 -11.90
C PHE A 314 6.98 12.44 -13.36
N PRO A 315 8.26 12.60 -13.73
CA PRO A 315 8.65 12.76 -15.12
C PRO A 315 8.21 11.54 -15.95
N ARG A 316 7.63 11.79 -17.14
CA ARG A 316 7.16 10.70 -17.99
C ARG A 316 8.33 9.84 -18.47
N ILE A 317 8.20 8.53 -18.35
CA ILE A 317 9.15 7.56 -18.87
C ILE A 317 8.86 7.33 -20.35
N LYS A 318 9.92 7.36 -21.17
CA LYS A 318 9.84 7.16 -22.64
C LYS A 318 9.86 5.69 -23.00
#